data_1a51a1a4ebfd77e76e47359b94326448
#
_entry.id   1a51a1a4ebfd77e76e47359b94326448
#
_cell.length_a   1.000
_cell.length_b   1.000
_cell.length_c   1.000
_cell.angle_alpha   90.00
_cell.angle_beta   90.00
_cell.angle_gamma   90.00
#
_symmetry.space_group_name_H-M   'P 1'
#
loop_
_entity.id
_entity.type
_entity.pdbx_description
1 polymer ?
#
loop_
_entity_poly.entity_id
_entity_poly.type
_entity_poly.pdbx_seq_one_letter_code
_entity_poly.pdbx_strand_id
1 'polypeptide(L)'
;MAKKVKAIIKLQIQAGKATPAPPVGPALGQHGINIMAFCKEYNERTASQEGFIIPAEITVYEDRSFNFVTKMPPVSDLLRRALGVEKGSGNPGTEKVGKIGRDKIYEIARTKMKDLNTTDVDKAVSIVAGTARSMGVDVE
;
A
#
# COMPACT_ATOMS: atom_id res chain seq x y z
N MET A 1 -29.86 4.19 5.95
CA MET A 1 -29.89 3.14 4.93
C MET A 1 -28.54 2.98 4.26
N ALA A 2 -28.17 1.75 3.98
CA ALA A 2 -26.92 1.50 3.27
C ALA A 2 -27.05 1.99 1.82
N LYS A 3 -26.10 2.77 1.37
CA LYS A 3 -26.01 3.23 -0.02
C LYS A 3 -25.52 2.09 -0.89
N LYS A 4 -26.01 2.03 -2.13
CA LYS A 4 -25.51 1.02 -3.06
C LYS A 4 -24.11 1.40 -3.54
N VAL A 5 -23.21 0.42 -3.51
CA VAL A 5 -21.84 0.59 -3.97
C VAL A 5 -21.83 0.54 -5.50
N LYS A 6 -21.31 1.60 -6.13
CA LYS A 6 -21.13 1.66 -7.57
C LYS A 6 -19.83 1.00 -7.99
N ALA A 7 -18.75 1.30 -7.26
CA ALA A 7 -17.43 0.77 -7.57
C ALA A 7 -16.53 0.83 -6.34
N ILE A 8 -15.49 0.00 -6.34
CA ILE A 8 -14.44 0.05 -5.35
C ILE A 8 -13.13 0.30 -6.08
N ILE A 9 -12.41 1.33 -5.69
CA ILE A 9 -11.15 1.74 -6.30
C ILE A 9 -10.03 1.54 -5.29
N LYS A 10 -8.96 0.90 -5.70
CA LYS A 10 -7.78 0.72 -4.86
C LYS A 10 -6.62 1.51 -5.46
N LEU A 11 -6.04 2.41 -4.69
CA LEU A 11 -4.94 3.26 -5.12
C LEU A 11 -3.81 3.20 -4.11
N GLN A 12 -2.58 3.33 -4.59
CA GLN A 12 -1.39 3.47 -3.76
C GLN A 12 -0.88 4.90 -3.93
N ILE A 13 -0.93 5.67 -2.86
CA ILE A 13 -0.60 7.10 -2.87
C ILE A 13 0.38 7.37 -1.73
N GLN A 14 1.34 8.26 -1.97
CA GLN A 14 2.25 8.69 -0.92
C GLN A 14 1.48 9.44 0.17
N ALA A 15 1.71 9.07 1.41
CA ALA A 15 1.04 9.67 2.56
C ALA A 15 1.27 11.18 2.60
N GLY A 16 0.22 11.94 2.78
CA GLY A 16 0.27 13.39 2.85
C GLY A 16 0.50 14.09 1.50
N LYS A 17 0.58 13.34 0.40
CA LYS A 17 0.91 13.89 -0.93
C LYS A 17 -0.12 13.55 -2.01
N ALA A 18 -1.36 13.28 -1.64
CA ALA A 18 -2.40 13.05 -2.63
C ALA A 18 -2.70 14.33 -3.39
N THR A 19 -2.72 14.24 -4.71
CA THR A 19 -2.98 15.38 -5.61
C THR A 19 -3.96 14.95 -6.70
N PRO A 20 -4.64 15.90 -7.38
CA PRO A 20 -5.51 15.57 -8.50
C PRO A 20 -4.78 15.04 -9.73
N ALA A 21 -3.45 15.06 -9.73
CA ALA A 21 -2.64 14.51 -10.82
C ALA A 21 -2.76 12.98 -10.90
N PRO A 22 -2.45 12.36 -12.06
CA PRO A 22 -2.42 10.90 -12.14
C PRO A 22 -1.56 10.27 -11.03
N PRO A 23 -1.94 9.09 -10.49
CA PRO A 23 -3.06 8.23 -10.90
C PRO A 23 -4.41 8.58 -10.25
N VAL A 24 -4.45 9.52 -9.32
CA VAL A 24 -5.66 9.82 -8.52
C VAL A 24 -6.76 10.46 -9.36
N GLY A 25 -6.41 11.49 -10.12
CA GLY A 25 -7.38 12.24 -10.91
C GLY A 25 -8.19 11.38 -11.88
N PRO A 26 -7.55 10.66 -12.81
CA PRO A 26 -8.26 9.83 -13.75
C PRO A 26 -9.07 8.71 -13.11
N ALA A 27 -8.52 8.07 -12.06
CA ALA A 27 -9.19 6.96 -11.38
C ALA A 27 -10.48 7.42 -10.69
N LEU A 28 -10.48 8.57 -10.06
CA LEU A 28 -11.65 9.09 -9.35
C LEU A 28 -12.58 9.88 -10.28
N GLY A 29 -12.02 10.56 -11.26
CA GLY A 29 -12.80 11.37 -12.21
C GLY A 29 -13.78 10.55 -13.02
N GLN A 30 -13.44 9.32 -13.37
CA GLN A 30 -14.33 8.40 -14.10
C GLN A 30 -15.62 8.10 -13.32
N HIS A 31 -15.58 8.20 -12.01
CA HIS A 31 -16.72 7.89 -11.15
C HIS A 31 -17.46 9.15 -10.67
N GLY A 32 -17.01 10.33 -11.09
CA GLY A 32 -17.64 11.59 -10.74
C GLY A 32 -17.45 12.01 -9.28
N ILE A 33 -16.39 11.54 -8.63
CA ILE A 33 -16.08 11.86 -7.24
C ILE A 33 -15.39 13.23 -7.16
N ASN A 34 -15.62 13.95 -6.05
CA ASN A 34 -14.87 15.16 -5.77
C ASN A 34 -13.43 14.84 -5.38
N ILE A 35 -12.52 14.96 -6.33
CA ILE A 35 -11.11 14.61 -6.18
C ILE A 35 -10.44 15.45 -5.10
N MET A 36 -10.74 16.74 -5.06
CA MET A 36 -10.14 17.65 -4.07
C MET A 36 -10.53 17.28 -2.64
N ALA A 37 -11.79 16.93 -2.42
CA ALA A 37 -12.26 16.49 -1.10
C ALA A 37 -11.54 15.21 -0.66
N PHE A 38 -11.39 14.26 -1.57
CA PHE A 38 -10.64 13.03 -1.29
C PHE A 38 -9.19 13.31 -0.93
N CYS A 39 -8.51 14.12 -1.74
CA CYS A 39 -7.10 14.45 -1.51
C CYS A 39 -6.90 15.11 -0.14
N LYS A 40 -7.77 16.04 0.21
CA LYS A 40 -7.71 16.74 1.49
C LYS A 40 -7.88 15.76 2.66
N GLU A 41 -8.92 14.94 2.66
CA GLU A 41 -9.16 13.95 3.72
C GLU A 41 -8.04 12.94 3.83
N TYR A 42 -7.57 12.44 2.69
CA TYR A 42 -6.47 11.47 2.65
C TYR A 42 -5.21 12.06 3.26
N ASN A 43 -4.84 13.28 2.86
CA ASN A 43 -3.66 13.94 3.38
C ASN A 43 -3.75 14.18 4.89
N GLU A 44 -4.92 14.56 5.38
CA GLU A 44 -5.14 14.72 6.82
C GLU A 44 -4.98 13.42 7.59
N ARG A 45 -5.56 12.32 7.07
CA ARG A 45 -5.49 11.01 7.73
C ARG A 45 -4.10 10.39 7.69
N THR A 46 -3.31 10.69 6.67
CA THR A 46 -1.99 10.09 6.48
C THR A 46 -0.84 11.02 6.85
N ALA A 47 -1.13 12.20 7.36
CA ALA A 47 -0.10 13.19 7.72
C ALA A 47 0.93 12.64 8.72
N SER A 48 0.49 11.81 9.67
CA SER A 48 1.37 11.18 10.67
C SER A 48 2.24 10.08 10.08
N GLN A 49 1.95 9.61 8.87
CA GLN A 49 2.65 8.53 8.20
C GLN A 49 3.38 9.02 6.94
N GLU A 50 3.71 10.31 6.93
CA GLU A 50 4.39 10.92 5.79
C GLU A 50 5.66 10.16 5.43
N GLY A 51 5.88 9.99 4.13
CA GLY A 51 7.01 9.25 3.62
C GLY A 51 6.71 7.78 3.29
N PHE A 52 5.59 7.23 3.75
CA PHE A 52 5.16 5.89 3.37
C PHE A 52 4.16 5.95 2.22
N ILE A 53 4.13 4.89 1.44
CA ILE A 53 3.05 4.69 0.46
C ILE A 53 1.91 4.01 1.20
N ILE A 54 0.77 4.69 1.30
CA ILE A 54 -0.40 4.16 2.01
C ILE A 54 -1.48 3.78 0.99
N PRO A 55 -1.83 2.49 0.88
CA PRO A 55 -2.92 2.09 0.01
C PRO A 55 -4.25 2.64 0.52
N ALA A 56 -5.06 3.17 -0.38
CA ALA A 56 -6.40 3.63 -0.06
C ALA A 56 -7.41 2.80 -0.84
N GLU A 57 -8.40 2.25 -0.14
CA GLU A 57 -9.52 1.56 -0.75
C GLU A 57 -10.72 2.50 -0.69
N ILE A 58 -11.15 2.99 -1.85
CA ILE A 58 -12.20 3.98 -1.97
C ILE A 58 -13.48 3.30 -2.44
N THR A 59 -14.54 3.39 -1.64
CA THR A 59 -15.85 2.88 -2.01
C THR A 59 -16.69 4.01 -2.57
N VAL A 60 -17.10 3.89 -3.83
CA VAL A 60 -17.93 4.88 -4.52
C VAL A 60 -19.37 4.43 -4.50
N TYR A 61 -20.27 5.30 -4.10
CA TYR A 61 -21.71 5.03 -4.06
C TYR A 61 -22.42 5.63 -5.27
N GLU A 62 -23.63 5.15 -5.55
CA GLU A 62 -24.42 5.59 -6.70
C GLU A 62 -24.76 7.08 -6.68
N ASP A 63 -24.84 7.68 -5.51
CA ASP A 63 -25.11 9.12 -5.33
C ASP A 63 -23.88 10.00 -5.50
N ARG A 64 -22.76 9.43 -5.98
CA ARG A 64 -21.46 10.09 -6.15
C ARG A 64 -20.76 10.43 -4.84
N SER A 65 -21.28 9.96 -3.72
CA SER A 65 -20.53 10.05 -2.46
C SER A 65 -19.47 8.95 -2.43
N PHE A 66 -18.52 9.10 -1.55
CA PHE A 66 -17.46 8.10 -1.39
C PHE A 66 -17.10 7.94 0.08
N ASN A 67 -16.54 6.79 0.38
CA ASN A 67 -15.88 6.55 1.65
C ASN A 67 -14.56 5.86 1.34
N PHE A 68 -13.55 6.03 2.19
CA PHE A 68 -12.30 5.36 1.97
C PHE A 68 -11.68 4.87 3.27
N VAL A 69 -10.88 3.81 3.14
CA VAL A 69 -10.13 3.22 4.25
C VAL A 69 -8.67 3.20 3.84
N THR A 70 -7.80 3.65 4.74
CA THR A 70 -6.35 3.55 4.54
C THR A 70 -5.86 2.24 5.16
N LYS A 71 -4.96 1.56 4.47
CA LYS A 71 -4.37 0.30 4.91
C LYS A 71 -2.91 0.50 5.27
N MET A 72 -2.29 -0.54 5.81
CA MET A 72 -0.87 -0.50 6.12
C MET A 72 -0.05 -0.44 4.82
N PRO A 73 1.18 0.13 4.85
CA PRO A 73 2.02 0.20 3.65
C PRO A 73 2.22 -1.16 3.00
N PRO A 74 2.39 -1.21 1.66
CA PRO A 74 2.66 -2.48 0.98
C PRO A 74 3.96 -3.11 1.47
N VAL A 75 4.01 -4.44 1.49
CA VAL A 75 5.21 -5.18 1.90
C VAL A 75 6.42 -4.76 1.05
N SER A 76 6.23 -4.57 -0.25
CA SER A 76 7.30 -4.13 -1.14
C SER A 76 7.91 -2.79 -0.73
N ASP A 77 7.08 -1.84 -0.30
CA ASP A 77 7.57 -0.54 0.16
C ASP A 77 8.35 -0.67 1.47
N LEU A 78 7.84 -1.47 2.40
CA LEU A 78 8.51 -1.72 3.68
C LEU A 78 9.87 -2.39 3.47
N LEU A 79 9.95 -3.33 2.54
CA LEU A 79 11.21 -4.00 2.19
C LEU A 79 12.21 -3.03 1.58
N ARG A 80 11.77 -2.19 0.65
CA ARG A 80 12.66 -1.18 0.04
C ARG A 80 13.23 -0.23 1.07
N ARG A 81 12.41 0.19 2.03
CA ARG A 81 12.85 1.08 3.12
C ARG A 81 13.85 0.40 4.04
N ALA A 82 13.60 -0.86 4.39
CA ALA A 82 14.51 -1.63 5.25
C ALA A 82 15.89 -1.80 4.61
N LEU A 83 15.94 -1.90 3.28
CA LEU A 83 17.18 -2.06 2.53
C LEU A 83 17.81 -0.74 2.06
N GLY A 84 17.04 0.36 2.11
CA GLY A 84 17.50 1.65 1.62
C GLY A 84 17.59 1.74 0.11
N VAL A 85 16.84 0.91 -0.63
CA VAL A 85 16.81 0.92 -2.10
C VAL A 85 15.53 1.55 -2.61
N GLU A 86 15.60 2.20 -3.76
CA GLU A 86 14.44 2.84 -4.38
C GLU A 86 13.56 1.87 -5.15
N LYS A 87 14.15 0.85 -5.71
CA LYS A 87 13.47 -0.10 -6.59
C LYS A 87 14.02 -1.51 -6.42
N GLY A 88 13.15 -2.49 -6.57
CA GLY A 88 13.55 -3.89 -6.62
C GLY A 88 14.25 -4.26 -7.91
N SER A 89 14.74 -5.50 -7.99
CA SER A 89 15.43 -5.99 -9.17
C SER A 89 14.49 -6.17 -10.36
N GLY A 90 14.94 -5.81 -11.55
CA GLY A 90 14.25 -6.14 -12.79
C GLY A 90 14.35 -7.62 -13.17
N ASN A 91 15.38 -8.31 -12.67
CA ASN A 91 15.62 -9.74 -12.91
C ASN A 91 15.87 -10.46 -11.59
N PRO A 92 14.82 -10.65 -10.75
CA PRO A 92 15.02 -11.14 -9.38
C PRO A 92 15.58 -12.55 -9.28
N GLY A 93 15.47 -13.33 -10.35
CA GLY A 93 16.05 -14.69 -10.38
C GLY A 93 17.56 -14.72 -10.57
N THR A 94 18.13 -13.68 -11.18
CA THR A 94 19.55 -13.61 -11.52
C THR A 94 20.26 -12.45 -10.86
N GLU A 95 19.60 -11.31 -10.70
CA GLU A 95 20.16 -10.11 -10.08
C GLU A 95 19.52 -9.87 -8.72
N LYS A 96 20.34 -9.74 -7.69
CA LYS A 96 19.87 -9.45 -6.34
C LYS A 96 20.20 -8.01 -5.95
N VAL A 97 19.26 -7.32 -5.33
CA VAL A 97 19.46 -5.93 -4.89
C VAL A 97 19.95 -5.84 -3.45
N GLY A 98 19.87 -6.93 -2.69
CA GLY A 98 20.33 -6.93 -1.31
C GLY A 98 19.90 -8.18 -0.54
N LYS A 99 20.25 -8.18 0.73
CA LYS A 99 19.85 -9.23 1.68
C LYS A 99 19.16 -8.60 2.87
N ILE A 100 18.19 -9.29 3.43
CA ILE A 100 17.47 -8.83 4.61
C ILE A 100 17.50 -9.92 5.68
N GLY A 101 17.74 -9.51 6.92
CA GLY A 101 17.72 -10.43 8.05
C GLY A 101 16.31 -10.84 8.45
N ARG A 102 16.17 -12.03 9.04
CA ARG A 102 14.88 -12.53 9.50
C ARG A 102 14.19 -11.59 10.49
N ASP A 103 14.97 -10.91 11.33
CA ASP A 103 14.43 -9.97 12.32
C ASP A 103 13.64 -8.86 11.65
N LYS A 104 14.16 -8.32 10.55
CA LYS A 104 13.47 -7.29 9.76
C LYS A 104 12.22 -7.85 9.10
N ILE A 105 12.28 -9.08 8.60
CA ILE A 105 11.13 -9.77 8.01
C ILE A 105 10.02 -9.94 9.06
N TYR A 106 10.38 -10.31 10.29
CA TYR A 106 9.40 -10.43 11.39
C TYR A 106 8.73 -9.09 11.70
N GLU A 107 9.51 -8.02 11.77
CA GLU A 107 8.96 -6.68 12.00
C GLU A 107 7.95 -6.28 10.92
N ILE A 108 8.30 -6.49 9.66
CA ILE A 108 7.44 -6.18 8.52
C ILE A 108 6.17 -7.04 8.56
N ALA A 109 6.32 -8.34 8.85
CA ALA A 109 5.18 -9.25 8.96
C ALA A 109 4.21 -8.81 10.05
N ARG A 110 4.71 -8.43 11.22
CA ARG A 110 3.88 -7.94 12.33
C ARG A 110 3.14 -6.67 11.95
N THR A 111 3.82 -5.75 11.28
CA THR A 111 3.21 -4.50 10.82
C THR A 111 2.08 -4.77 9.85
N LYS A 112 2.26 -5.74 8.96
CA LYS A 112 1.29 -6.05 7.90
C LYS A 112 0.18 -7.00 8.34
N MET A 113 0.28 -7.65 9.50
CA MET A 113 -0.69 -8.66 9.95
C MET A 113 -2.13 -8.15 9.99
N LYS A 114 -2.34 -6.87 10.20
CA LYS A 114 -3.67 -6.26 10.21
C LYS A 114 -4.40 -6.41 8.87
N ASP A 115 -3.65 -6.45 7.77
CA ASP A 115 -4.20 -6.54 6.41
C ASP A 115 -4.12 -7.96 5.84
N LEU A 116 -3.43 -8.86 6.52
CA LEU A 116 -3.27 -10.23 6.05
C LEU A 116 -4.41 -11.12 6.54
N ASN A 117 -4.65 -12.18 5.81
CA ASN A 117 -5.69 -13.15 6.12
C ASN A 117 -5.22 -14.27 7.08
N THR A 118 -4.19 -14.00 7.86
CA THR A 118 -3.63 -14.94 8.84
C THR A 118 -3.38 -14.25 10.17
N THR A 119 -3.49 -15.00 11.25
CA THR A 119 -3.12 -14.58 12.59
C THR A 119 -1.81 -15.20 13.05
N ASP A 120 -1.23 -16.08 12.24
CA ASP A 120 0.02 -16.78 12.53
C ASP A 120 1.21 -15.97 11.98
N VAL A 121 2.11 -15.55 12.87
CA VAL A 121 3.29 -14.76 12.51
C VAL A 121 4.18 -15.51 11.53
N ASP A 122 4.36 -16.82 11.71
CA ASP A 122 5.22 -17.63 10.84
C ASP A 122 4.69 -17.67 9.40
N LYS A 123 3.37 -17.73 9.24
CA LYS A 123 2.73 -17.66 7.92
C LYS A 123 2.89 -16.26 7.31
N ALA A 124 2.76 -15.21 8.12
CA ALA A 124 2.97 -13.85 7.68
C ALA A 124 4.43 -13.64 7.24
N VAL A 125 5.39 -14.19 7.97
CA VAL A 125 6.82 -14.17 7.60
C VAL A 125 7.03 -14.84 6.24
N SER A 126 6.39 -15.98 6.00
CA SER A 126 6.48 -16.68 4.71
C SER A 126 5.96 -15.83 3.55
N ILE A 127 4.87 -15.09 3.76
CA ILE A 127 4.31 -14.19 2.76
C ILE A 127 5.29 -13.07 2.46
N VAL A 128 5.86 -12.43 3.49
CA VAL A 128 6.83 -11.35 3.32
C VAL A 128 8.10 -11.85 2.63
N ALA A 129 8.59 -13.02 3.03
CA ALA A 129 9.79 -13.62 2.42
C ALA A 129 9.58 -13.92 0.93
N GLY A 130 8.38 -14.38 0.55
CA GLY A 130 8.01 -14.59 -0.85
C GLY A 130 8.03 -13.28 -1.66
N THR A 131 7.50 -12.21 -1.09
CA THR A 131 7.53 -10.87 -1.70
C THR A 131 8.97 -10.40 -1.86
N ALA A 132 9.81 -10.58 -0.83
CA ALA A 132 11.23 -10.21 -0.88
C ALA A 132 11.94 -10.95 -2.02
N ARG A 133 11.70 -12.24 -2.14
CA ARG A 133 12.28 -13.06 -3.22
C ARG A 133 11.86 -12.54 -4.60
N SER A 134 10.61 -12.16 -4.76
CA SER A 134 10.10 -11.61 -6.02
C SER A 134 10.72 -10.27 -6.38
N MET A 135 11.27 -9.55 -5.40
CA MET A 135 11.95 -8.28 -5.59
C MET A 135 13.48 -8.43 -5.78
N GLY A 136 13.99 -9.64 -5.73
CA GLY A 136 15.43 -9.89 -5.81
C GLY A 136 16.15 -9.64 -4.48
N VAL A 137 15.47 -9.84 -3.37
CA VAL A 137 16.03 -9.69 -2.02
C VAL A 137 16.18 -11.09 -1.40
N ASP A 138 17.39 -11.42 -0.96
CA ASP A 138 17.65 -12.66 -0.26
C ASP A 138 17.29 -12.52 1.23
N VAL A 139 16.71 -13.57 1.78
CA VAL A 139 16.38 -13.63 3.20
C VAL A 139 17.40 -14.50 3.90
N GLU A 140 18.05 -13.96 4.91
CA GLU A 140 19.03 -14.67 5.73
C GLU A 140 18.39 -15.54 6.79
#